data_cdbeb5dadc4d070ef5e05c34f7034054
#
_entry.id   cdbeb5dadc4d070ef5e05c34f7034054
#
_cell.length_a   1.000
_cell.length_b   1.000
_cell.length_c   1.000
_cell.angle_alpha   90.00
_cell.angle_beta   90.00
_cell.angle_gamma   90.00
#
_symmetry.space_group_name_H-M   'P 1'
#
loop_
_entity.id
_entity.type
_entity.pdbx_description
1 polymer ?
#
loop_
_entity_poly.entity_id
_entity_poly.type
_entity_poly.pdbx_seq_one_letter_code
_entity_poly.pdbx_strand_id
1 'polypeptide(L)'
;MPKVWENLKYYLQKEKLMTVSHFLVMGITFLLLGLFIDVIVLSQTTLKYLEDQAQITIFFKDEFGEDKILPFKDKLEKDGRISAVTYVSKEEALRIFKEINKDEPVLLDSISASVLPASLEVKAKNISNLDQLAEEFKKTDGVEEVRFYKDVVQRFRAVSSAVYIVGFLLVVAFFTISYSVIVSSLRTTINSRGTEVEIMKLVGASDTYVKSPFLYQGVFISLVSAASASIVIMLLGVAMSKWGVFSKGLSLGFIPGFFIDPILFSIILSLILLISGFLLGYFGSSSALKKYLKY
;
A
#
# COMPACT_ATOMS: atom_id res chain seq x y z
N MET A 1 17.54 23.23 29.79
CA MET A 1 17.58 22.47 28.51
C MET A 1 18.99 22.20 27.95
N PRO A 2 20.00 23.09 28.00
CA PRO A 2 21.33 22.80 27.45
C PRO A 2 22.01 21.57 28.05
N LYS A 3 21.90 21.34 29.34
CA LYS A 3 22.52 20.18 30.04
C LYS A 3 21.97 18.81 29.59
N VAL A 4 20.71 18.73 29.20
CA VAL A 4 20.12 17.46 28.75
C VAL A 4 20.69 17.05 27.39
N TRP A 5 20.89 18.00 26.49
CA TRP A 5 21.47 17.77 25.15
C TRP A 5 22.96 17.40 25.20
N GLU A 6 23.73 18.06 26.06
CA GLU A 6 25.16 17.72 26.29
C GLU A 6 25.31 16.32 26.87
N ASN A 7 24.48 15.97 27.85
CA ASN A 7 24.46 14.63 28.42
C ASN A 7 24.06 13.59 27.35
N LEU A 8 23.05 13.85 26.53
CA LEU A 8 22.62 12.93 25.46
C LEU A 8 23.76 12.68 24.46
N LYS A 9 24.45 13.74 24.02
CA LYS A 9 25.61 13.66 23.12
C LYS A 9 26.74 12.83 23.70
N TYR A 10 27.06 13.06 24.97
CA TYR A 10 28.07 12.28 25.69
C TYR A 10 27.70 10.80 25.74
N TYR A 11 26.46 10.47 26.02
CA TYR A 11 25.96 9.11 26.12
C TYR A 11 25.97 8.37 24.76
N LEU A 12 25.54 9.03 23.70
CA LEU A 12 25.59 8.49 22.36
C LEU A 12 27.02 8.21 21.88
N GLN A 13 27.99 9.04 22.32
CA GLN A 13 29.41 8.88 21.96
C GLN A 13 30.11 7.77 22.76
N LYS A 14 29.76 7.57 24.02
CA LYS A 14 30.38 6.55 24.88
C LYS A 14 29.97 5.12 24.46
N GLU A 15 28.75 4.94 23.95
CA GLU A 15 28.19 3.65 23.52
C GLU A 15 27.91 3.60 22.01
N LYS A 16 28.86 4.05 21.19
CA LYS A 16 28.66 4.20 19.73
C LYS A 16 28.12 2.96 19.01
N LEU A 17 28.76 1.80 19.26
CA LEU A 17 28.37 0.52 18.63
C LEU A 17 26.94 0.14 18.95
N MET A 18 26.52 0.29 20.18
CA MET A 18 25.21 -0.04 20.67
C MET A 18 24.16 0.93 20.08
N THR A 19 24.46 2.22 20.07
CA THR A 19 23.62 3.27 19.46
C THR A 19 23.40 3.03 17.96
N VAL A 20 24.48 2.70 17.22
CA VAL A 20 24.38 2.41 15.78
C VAL A 20 23.56 1.16 15.51
N SER A 21 23.74 0.09 16.28
CA SER A 21 22.94 -1.14 16.14
C SER A 21 21.45 -0.86 16.36
N HIS A 22 21.10 -0.06 17.38
CA HIS A 22 19.70 0.33 17.63
C HIS A 22 19.14 1.17 16.50
N PHE A 23 19.90 2.15 16.04
CA PHE A 23 19.52 3.00 14.92
C PHE A 23 19.23 2.16 13.66
N LEU A 24 20.09 1.19 13.34
CA LEU A 24 19.92 0.31 12.19
C LEU A 24 18.67 -0.58 12.33
N VAL A 25 18.50 -1.26 13.47
CA VAL A 25 17.35 -2.15 13.68
C VAL A 25 16.04 -1.37 13.60
N MET A 26 15.95 -0.22 14.28
CA MET A 26 14.77 0.63 14.22
C MET A 26 14.57 1.27 12.85
N GLY A 27 15.64 1.71 12.20
CA GLY A 27 15.59 2.27 10.85
C GLY A 27 15.01 1.28 9.84
N ILE A 28 15.48 0.03 9.88
CA ILE A 28 14.95 -1.06 9.07
C ILE A 28 13.46 -1.32 9.39
N THR A 29 13.10 -1.32 10.68
CA THR A 29 11.69 -1.52 11.09
C THR A 29 10.77 -0.46 10.51
N PHE A 30 11.12 0.83 10.64
CA PHE A 30 10.30 1.92 10.11
C PHE A 30 10.31 1.96 8.59
N LEU A 31 11.43 1.62 7.95
CA LEU A 31 11.52 1.50 6.50
C LEU A 31 10.59 0.40 5.99
N LEU A 32 10.63 -0.79 6.59
CA LEU A 32 9.74 -1.91 6.22
C LEU A 32 8.27 -1.58 6.47
N LEU A 33 7.95 -0.89 7.56
CA LEU A 33 6.58 -0.41 7.82
C LEU A 33 6.12 0.55 6.73
N GLY A 34 6.95 1.54 6.37
CA GLY A 34 6.64 2.50 5.32
C GLY A 34 6.45 1.83 3.97
N LEU A 35 7.41 0.98 3.56
CA LEU A 35 7.33 0.21 2.31
C LEU A 35 6.12 -0.72 2.28
N PHE A 36 5.75 -1.33 3.40
CA PHE A 36 4.57 -2.18 3.47
C PHE A 36 3.28 -1.39 3.24
N ILE A 37 3.16 -0.19 3.82
CA ILE A 37 2.02 0.70 3.58
C ILE A 37 2.01 1.18 2.12
N ASP A 38 3.16 1.52 1.54
CA ASP A 38 3.28 1.86 0.12
C ASP A 38 2.79 0.71 -0.78
N VAL A 39 3.20 -0.53 -0.49
CA VAL A 39 2.76 -1.73 -1.24
C VAL A 39 1.25 -1.93 -1.13
N ILE A 40 0.64 -1.72 0.05
CA ILE A 40 -0.82 -1.80 0.21
C ILE A 40 -1.51 -0.78 -0.69
N VAL A 41 -1.12 0.48 -0.62
CA VAL A 41 -1.77 1.55 -1.39
C VAL A 41 -1.56 1.38 -2.89
N LEU A 42 -0.36 0.96 -3.31
CA LEU A 42 -0.04 0.66 -4.70
C LEU A 42 -0.89 -0.51 -5.22
N SER A 43 -1.01 -1.57 -4.43
CA SER A 43 -1.84 -2.73 -4.77
C SER A 43 -3.32 -2.35 -4.89
N GLN A 44 -3.84 -1.52 -3.97
CA GLN A 44 -5.22 -1.01 -4.03
C GLN A 44 -5.44 -0.13 -5.27
N THR A 45 -4.47 0.71 -5.60
CA THR A 45 -4.54 1.57 -6.80
C THR A 45 -4.56 0.73 -8.08
N THR A 46 -3.69 -0.28 -8.15
CA THR A 46 -3.63 -1.21 -9.29
C THR A 46 -4.92 -2.03 -9.40
N LEU A 47 -5.43 -2.53 -8.27
CA LEU A 47 -6.69 -3.26 -8.25
C LEU A 47 -7.84 -2.38 -8.76
N LYS A 48 -7.92 -1.14 -8.29
CA LYS A 48 -8.93 -0.17 -8.74
C LYS A 48 -8.81 0.11 -10.24
N TYR A 49 -7.59 0.28 -10.74
CA TYR A 49 -7.35 0.44 -12.17
C TYR A 49 -7.82 -0.78 -12.98
N LEU A 50 -7.51 -2.01 -12.52
CA LEU A 50 -7.99 -3.24 -13.17
C LEU A 50 -9.51 -3.38 -13.10
N GLU A 51 -10.13 -2.99 -11.97
CA GLU A 51 -11.58 -2.99 -11.81
C GLU A 51 -12.26 -1.99 -12.75
N ASP A 52 -11.69 -0.80 -12.92
CA ASP A 52 -12.21 0.23 -13.83
C ASP A 52 -12.07 -0.19 -15.32
N GLN A 53 -11.12 -1.07 -15.62
CA GLN A 53 -10.93 -1.67 -16.95
C GLN A 53 -11.75 -2.96 -17.14
N ALA A 54 -12.26 -3.54 -16.06
CA ALA A 54 -13.01 -4.78 -16.13
C ALA A 54 -14.36 -4.54 -16.80
N GLN A 55 -14.53 -5.18 -17.94
CA GLN A 55 -15.75 -5.13 -18.75
C GLN A 55 -16.17 -6.53 -19.18
N ILE A 56 -17.47 -6.71 -19.42
CA ILE A 56 -18.02 -7.90 -20.05
C ILE A 56 -18.12 -7.58 -21.55
N THR A 57 -17.54 -8.41 -22.39
CA THR A 57 -17.72 -8.36 -23.83
C THR A 57 -18.73 -9.42 -24.23
N ILE A 58 -19.85 -9.00 -24.77
CA ILE A 58 -20.92 -9.85 -25.28
C ILE A 58 -20.77 -9.94 -26.80
N PHE A 59 -20.44 -11.12 -27.32
CA PHE A 59 -20.36 -11.37 -28.75
C PHE A 59 -21.70 -11.91 -29.23
N PHE A 60 -22.14 -11.42 -30.36
CA PHE A 60 -23.42 -11.78 -30.97
C PHE A 60 -23.23 -12.71 -32.16
N LYS A 61 -24.18 -13.62 -32.35
CA LYS A 61 -24.24 -14.47 -33.56
C LYS A 61 -24.45 -13.60 -34.82
N ASP A 62 -23.93 -14.04 -35.93
CA ASP A 62 -24.03 -13.32 -37.21
C ASP A 62 -25.48 -13.01 -37.62
N GLU A 63 -26.42 -13.87 -37.22
CA GLU A 63 -27.85 -13.71 -37.50
C GLU A 63 -28.53 -12.63 -36.63
N PHE A 64 -27.83 -12.15 -35.57
CA PHE A 64 -28.35 -11.13 -34.67
C PHE A 64 -27.89 -9.74 -35.13
N GLY A 65 -28.65 -9.16 -36.02
CA GLY A 65 -28.32 -7.90 -36.70
C GLY A 65 -28.28 -6.69 -35.76
N GLU A 66 -27.74 -5.60 -36.28
CA GLU A 66 -27.62 -4.33 -35.56
C GLU A 66 -28.97 -3.77 -35.09
N ASP A 67 -30.03 -4.02 -35.84
CA ASP A 67 -31.41 -3.68 -35.52
C ASP A 67 -31.90 -4.28 -34.18
N LYS A 68 -31.33 -5.38 -33.74
CA LYS A 68 -31.64 -6.04 -32.47
C LYS A 68 -30.62 -5.69 -31.38
N ILE A 69 -29.35 -5.47 -31.75
CA ILE A 69 -28.28 -5.13 -30.80
C ILE A 69 -28.48 -3.73 -30.20
N LEU A 70 -28.89 -2.74 -31.01
CA LEU A 70 -29.06 -1.37 -30.52
C LEU A 70 -30.17 -1.23 -29.46
N PRO A 71 -31.40 -1.80 -29.66
CA PRO A 71 -32.43 -1.80 -28.62
C PRO A 71 -31.97 -2.54 -27.34
N PHE A 72 -31.17 -3.60 -27.48
CA PHE A 72 -30.60 -4.31 -26.33
C PHE A 72 -29.59 -3.43 -25.57
N LYS A 73 -28.74 -2.69 -26.28
CA LYS A 73 -27.85 -1.67 -25.71
C LYS A 73 -28.65 -0.64 -24.91
N ASP A 74 -29.70 -0.07 -25.46
CA ASP A 74 -30.55 0.94 -24.82
C ASP A 74 -31.21 0.41 -23.53
N LYS A 75 -31.57 -0.90 -23.53
CA LYS A 75 -32.07 -1.57 -22.33
C LYS A 75 -31.00 -1.70 -21.25
N LEU A 76 -29.77 -2.04 -21.63
CA LEU A 76 -28.66 -2.18 -20.71
C LEU A 76 -28.22 -0.83 -20.11
N GLU A 77 -28.26 0.26 -20.87
CA GLU A 77 -27.96 1.60 -20.38
C GLU A 77 -28.91 2.08 -19.27
N LYS A 78 -30.12 1.54 -19.23
CA LYS A 78 -31.13 1.84 -18.19
C LYS A 78 -30.96 0.97 -16.93
N ASP A 79 -30.12 -0.07 -16.97
CA ASP A 79 -29.85 -0.92 -15.81
C ASP A 79 -28.97 -0.17 -14.81
N GLY A 80 -29.49 0.04 -13.61
CA GLY A 80 -28.79 0.76 -12.54
C GLY A 80 -27.45 0.13 -12.12
N ARG A 81 -27.17 -1.13 -12.48
CA ARG A 81 -25.93 -1.88 -12.20
C ARG A 81 -24.82 -1.56 -13.21
N ILE A 82 -25.18 -0.99 -14.37
CA ILE A 82 -24.28 -0.73 -15.49
C ILE A 82 -23.84 0.74 -15.47
N SER A 83 -22.57 1.00 -15.77
CA SER A 83 -21.99 2.34 -15.85
C SER A 83 -21.86 2.85 -17.28
N ALA A 84 -21.54 1.98 -18.23
CA ALA A 84 -21.42 2.31 -19.64
C ALA A 84 -21.64 1.07 -20.51
N VAL A 85 -22.17 1.29 -21.73
CA VAL A 85 -22.30 0.26 -22.75
C VAL A 85 -21.79 0.84 -24.07
N THR A 86 -20.80 0.17 -24.66
CA THR A 86 -20.22 0.56 -25.95
C THR A 86 -20.52 -0.51 -26.99
N TYR A 87 -21.06 -0.11 -28.13
CA TYR A 87 -21.24 -0.99 -29.28
C TYR A 87 -19.96 -0.99 -30.13
N VAL A 88 -19.49 -2.17 -30.48
CA VAL A 88 -18.35 -2.39 -31.37
C VAL A 88 -18.84 -3.12 -32.59
N SER A 89 -18.88 -2.42 -33.74
CA SER A 89 -19.29 -3.01 -35.02
C SER A 89 -18.19 -3.97 -35.54
N LYS A 90 -18.49 -4.78 -36.55
CA LYS A 90 -17.50 -5.68 -37.18
C LYS A 90 -16.32 -4.91 -37.77
N GLU A 91 -16.56 -3.72 -38.35
CA GLU A 91 -15.51 -2.85 -38.89
C GLU A 91 -14.63 -2.28 -37.81
N GLU A 92 -15.21 -1.85 -36.70
CA GLU A 92 -14.51 -1.34 -35.55
C GLU A 92 -13.69 -2.44 -34.85
N ALA A 93 -14.27 -3.65 -34.76
CA ALA A 93 -13.56 -4.82 -34.24
C ALA A 93 -12.32 -5.15 -35.09
N LEU A 94 -12.42 -5.03 -36.42
CA LEU A 94 -11.27 -5.20 -37.32
C LEU A 94 -10.22 -4.11 -37.11
N ARG A 95 -10.64 -2.86 -36.91
CA ARG A 95 -9.73 -1.75 -36.63
C ARG A 95 -8.95 -2.00 -35.33
N ILE A 96 -9.65 -2.37 -34.27
CA ILE A 96 -9.06 -2.71 -32.96
C ILE A 96 -8.10 -3.89 -33.12
N PHE A 97 -8.53 -4.95 -33.82
CA PHE A 97 -7.68 -6.11 -34.05
C PHE A 97 -6.37 -5.76 -34.77
N LYS A 98 -6.44 -4.94 -35.83
CA LYS A 98 -5.28 -4.45 -36.56
C LYS A 98 -4.37 -3.56 -35.72
N GLU A 99 -4.93 -2.81 -34.80
CA GLU A 99 -4.17 -1.94 -33.91
C GLU A 99 -3.37 -2.74 -32.86
N ILE A 100 -3.98 -3.79 -32.31
CA ILE A 100 -3.35 -4.67 -31.31
C ILE A 100 -2.24 -5.54 -31.95
N ASN A 101 -2.45 -6.00 -33.17
CA ASN A 101 -1.54 -6.95 -33.83
C ASN A 101 -0.67 -6.28 -34.92
N LYS A 102 -0.30 -5.02 -34.75
CA LYS A 102 0.52 -4.25 -35.71
C LYS A 102 1.83 -4.92 -36.05
N ASP A 103 2.41 -5.70 -35.16
CA ASP A 103 3.70 -6.35 -35.27
C ASP A 103 3.62 -7.74 -35.97
N GLU A 104 2.41 -8.20 -36.33
CA GLU A 104 2.15 -9.49 -36.95
C GLU A 104 1.46 -9.34 -38.32
N PRO A 105 2.20 -8.98 -39.40
CA PRO A 105 1.61 -8.68 -40.72
C PRO A 105 0.82 -9.85 -41.31
N VAL A 106 1.26 -11.09 -41.08
CA VAL A 106 0.60 -12.30 -41.58
C VAL A 106 -0.82 -12.48 -41.05
N LEU A 107 -1.05 -12.10 -39.81
CA LEU A 107 -2.38 -12.12 -39.17
C LEU A 107 -3.28 -11.02 -39.76
N LEU A 108 -2.69 -9.87 -40.07
CA LEU A 108 -3.45 -8.70 -40.56
C LEU A 108 -4.06 -8.92 -41.94
N ASP A 109 -3.35 -9.68 -42.81
CA ASP A 109 -3.78 -9.99 -44.19
C ASP A 109 -4.81 -11.13 -44.25
N SER A 110 -4.90 -11.91 -43.18
CA SER A 110 -5.74 -13.11 -43.13
C SER A 110 -7.15 -12.88 -42.59
N ILE A 111 -7.44 -11.72 -41.99
CA ILE A 111 -8.71 -11.45 -41.30
C ILE A 111 -9.46 -10.31 -41.97
N SER A 112 -10.73 -10.62 -42.33
CA SER A 112 -11.72 -9.63 -42.80
C SER A 112 -12.74 -9.28 -41.74
N ALA A 113 -13.44 -8.15 -41.88
CA ALA A 113 -14.48 -7.73 -40.94
C ALA A 113 -15.64 -8.76 -40.82
N SER A 114 -15.85 -9.56 -41.84
CA SER A 114 -16.91 -10.59 -41.85
C SER A 114 -16.64 -11.78 -40.93
N VAL A 115 -15.38 -11.97 -40.50
CA VAL A 115 -14.99 -13.07 -39.59
C VAL A 115 -15.14 -12.65 -38.13
N LEU A 116 -15.16 -11.35 -37.87
CA LEU A 116 -15.23 -10.82 -36.50
C LEU A 116 -16.68 -10.56 -36.10
N PRO A 117 -17.17 -11.08 -34.96
CA PRO A 117 -18.50 -10.83 -34.49
C PRO A 117 -18.65 -9.37 -33.98
N ALA A 118 -19.85 -8.82 -34.16
CA ALA A 118 -20.21 -7.58 -33.48
C ALA A 118 -20.33 -7.83 -31.96
N SER A 119 -19.99 -6.84 -31.15
CA SER A 119 -20.02 -7.01 -29.70
C SER A 119 -20.53 -5.79 -28.95
N LEU A 120 -21.00 -6.02 -27.71
CA LEU A 120 -21.27 -4.98 -26.73
C LEU A 120 -20.28 -5.10 -25.58
N GLU A 121 -19.56 -4.03 -25.30
CA GLU A 121 -18.71 -3.90 -24.13
C GLU A 121 -19.49 -3.24 -22.99
N VAL A 122 -19.73 -3.98 -21.93
CA VAL A 122 -20.54 -3.56 -20.78
C VAL A 122 -19.65 -3.36 -19.57
N LYS A 123 -19.60 -2.14 -19.03
CA LYS A 123 -18.93 -1.81 -17.77
C LYS A 123 -19.94 -1.75 -16.65
N ALA A 124 -19.72 -2.51 -15.58
CA ALA A 124 -20.55 -2.43 -14.39
C ALA A 124 -20.06 -1.32 -13.45
N LYS A 125 -20.97 -0.75 -12.65
CA LYS A 125 -20.63 0.19 -11.57
C LYS A 125 -19.83 -0.47 -10.44
N ASN A 126 -20.05 -1.78 -10.25
CA ASN A 126 -19.36 -2.58 -9.24
C ASN A 126 -18.95 -3.92 -9.84
N ILE A 127 -17.68 -4.30 -9.67
CA ILE A 127 -17.15 -5.55 -10.21
C ILE A 127 -17.87 -6.79 -9.67
N SER A 128 -18.44 -6.71 -8.46
CA SER A 128 -19.21 -7.81 -7.87
C SER A 128 -20.50 -8.14 -8.67
N ASN A 129 -21.00 -7.20 -9.46
CA ASN A 129 -22.17 -7.39 -10.29
C ASN A 129 -21.83 -8.06 -11.63
N LEU A 130 -20.54 -8.04 -12.04
CA LEU A 130 -20.13 -8.58 -13.34
C LEU A 130 -20.39 -10.07 -13.49
N ASP A 131 -20.22 -10.85 -12.42
CA ASP A 131 -20.50 -12.28 -12.43
C ASP A 131 -21.97 -12.58 -12.74
N GLN A 132 -22.84 -11.90 -12.01
CA GLN A 132 -24.29 -12.06 -12.17
C GLN A 132 -24.73 -11.57 -13.54
N LEU A 133 -24.23 -10.43 -13.99
CA LEU A 133 -24.51 -9.88 -15.31
C LEU A 133 -24.00 -10.81 -16.42
N ALA A 134 -22.80 -11.37 -16.30
CA ALA A 134 -22.26 -12.30 -17.30
C ALA A 134 -23.13 -13.56 -17.44
N GLU A 135 -23.61 -14.11 -16.32
CA GLU A 135 -24.52 -15.26 -16.34
C GLU A 135 -25.93 -14.91 -16.88
N GLU A 136 -26.42 -13.69 -16.63
CA GLU A 136 -27.66 -13.20 -17.23
C GLU A 136 -27.51 -13.03 -18.75
N PHE A 137 -26.37 -12.47 -19.21
CA PHE A 137 -26.11 -12.24 -20.64
C PHE A 137 -25.91 -13.53 -21.43
N LYS A 138 -25.29 -14.56 -20.86
CA LYS A 138 -25.15 -15.88 -21.49
C LYS A 138 -26.49 -16.55 -21.82
N LYS A 139 -27.54 -16.19 -21.09
CA LYS A 139 -28.92 -16.73 -21.31
C LYS A 139 -29.75 -15.91 -22.28
N THR A 140 -29.20 -14.82 -22.81
CA THR A 140 -29.91 -13.91 -23.71
C THR A 140 -29.87 -14.47 -25.14
N ASP A 141 -31.01 -14.48 -25.79
CA ASP A 141 -31.13 -14.90 -27.21
C ASP A 141 -30.22 -14.04 -28.10
N GLY A 142 -29.54 -14.70 -29.04
CA GLY A 142 -28.66 -14.04 -30.01
C GLY A 142 -27.21 -13.84 -29.49
N VAL A 143 -26.94 -14.09 -28.23
CA VAL A 143 -25.59 -14.08 -27.69
C VAL A 143 -24.87 -15.38 -28.08
N GLU A 144 -23.65 -15.25 -28.62
CA GLU A 144 -22.79 -16.37 -28.97
C GLU A 144 -21.84 -16.71 -27.85
N GLU A 145 -21.13 -15.69 -27.34
CA GLU A 145 -20.15 -15.83 -26.29
C GLU A 145 -20.16 -14.61 -25.38
N VAL A 146 -19.91 -14.83 -24.09
CA VAL A 146 -19.71 -13.76 -23.11
C VAL A 146 -18.31 -13.92 -22.52
N ARG A 147 -17.43 -12.98 -22.80
CA ARG A 147 -16.07 -12.95 -22.23
C ARG A 147 -15.99 -11.96 -21.09
N PHE A 148 -15.45 -12.43 -19.99
CA PHE A 148 -15.17 -11.63 -18.84
C PHE A 148 -13.82 -12.06 -18.21
N TYR A 149 -12.89 -11.12 -18.07
CA TYR A 149 -11.56 -11.40 -17.50
C TYR A 149 -11.59 -11.44 -15.96
N LYS A 150 -12.49 -12.25 -15.41
CA LYS A 150 -12.65 -12.45 -13.98
C LYS A 150 -11.36 -12.96 -13.32
N ASP A 151 -10.72 -13.92 -13.98
CA ASP A 151 -9.58 -14.64 -13.41
C ASP A 151 -8.41 -13.73 -13.07
N VAL A 152 -8.15 -12.70 -13.88
CA VAL A 152 -7.06 -11.75 -13.66
C VAL A 152 -7.28 -10.96 -12.36
N VAL A 153 -8.48 -10.41 -12.18
CA VAL A 153 -8.82 -9.63 -10.98
C VAL A 153 -8.83 -10.50 -9.73
N GLN A 154 -9.39 -11.72 -9.81
CA GLN A 154 -9.41 -12.66 -8.69
C GLN A 154 -8.02 -13.12 -8.30
N ARG A 155 -7.15 -13.47 -9.27
CA ARG A 155 -5.75 -13.85 -9.00
C ARG A 155 -4.98 -12.70 -8.38
N PHE A 156 -5.13 -11.48 -8.91
CA PHE A 156 -4.49 -10.30 -8.34
C PHE A 156 -4.95 -10.06 -6.89
N ARG A 157 -6.26 -10.17 -6.62
CA ARG A 157 -6.82 -10.02 -5.27
C ARG A 157 -6.29 -11.09 -4.30
N ALA A 158 -6.18 -12.33 -4.75
CA ALA A 158 -5.63 -13.43 -3.95
C ALA A 158 -4.14 -13.21 -3.60
N VAL A 159 -3.33 -12.81 -4.59
CA VAL A 159 -1.91 -12.48 -4.38
C VAL A 159 -1.76 -11.28 -3.45
N SER A 160 -2.55 -10.22 -3.64
CA SER A 160 -2.52 -9.04 -2.77
C SER A 160 -2.88 -9.39 -1.33
N SER A 161 -3.89 -10.24 -1.12
CA SER A 161 -4.30 -10.70 0.21
C SER A 161 -3.16 -11.47 0.91
N ALA A 162 -2.47 -12.36 0.19
CA ALA A 162 -1.30 -13.07 0.72
C ALA A 162 -0.17 -12.10 1.12
N VAL A 163 0.13 -11.11 0.26
CA VAL A 163 1.13 -10.07 0.55
C VAL A 163 0.74 -9.27 1.79
N TYR A 164 -0.55 -8.93 1.97
CA TYR A 164 -1.01 -8.19 3.16
C TYR A 164 -0.82 -9.00 4.45
N ILE A 165 -1.17 -10.30 4.43
CA ILE A 165 -1.01 -11.16 5.61
C ILE A 165 0.47 -11.31 5.97
N VAL A 166 1.30 -11.70 5.01
CA VAL A 166 2.74 -11.88 5.23
C VAL A 166 3.41 -10.57 5.66
N GLY A 167 3.10 -9.46 4.98
CA GLY A 167 3.64 -8.16 5.32
C GLY A 167 3.23 -7.70 6.71
N PHE A 168 1.97 -7.89 7.11
CA PHE A 168 1.51 -7.59 8.47
C PHE A 168 2.27 -8.40 9.53
N LEU A 169 2.46 -9.69 9.31
CA LEU A 169 3.22 -10.55 10.23
C LEU A 169 4.68 -10.08 10.36
N LEU A 170 5.31 -9.72 9.24
CA LEU A 170 6.67 -9.16 9.24
C LEU A 170 6.74 -7.84 10.02
N VAL A 171 5.81 -6.93 9.80
CA VAL A 171 5.75 -5.65 10.53
C VAL A 171 5.62 -5.90 12.04
N VAL A 172 4.71 -6.79 12.47
CA VAL A 172 4.55 -7.15 13.89
C VAL A 172 5.84 -7.75 14.46
N ALA A 173 6.50 -8.65 13.72
CA ALA A 173 7.75 -9.26 14.13
C ALA A 173 8.85 -8.20 14.32
N PHE A 174 9.03 -7.29 13.35
CA PHE A 174 10.03 -6.23 13.44
C PHE A 174 9.74 -5.21 14.55
N PHE A 175 8.48 -4.87 14.81
CA PHE A 175 8.11 -4.04 15.97
C PHE A 175 8.46 -4.73 17.29
N THR A 176 8.20 -6.03 17.39
CA THR A 176 8.54 -6.83 18.58
C THR A 176 10.06 -6.89 18.80
N ILE A 177 10.83 -7.10 17.73
CA ILE A 177 12.29 -7.08 17.77
C ILE A 177 12.79 -5.69 18.21
N SER A 178 12.30 -4.61 17.61
CA SER A 178 12.69 -3.24 17.95
C SER A 178 12.38 -2.89 19.40
N TYR A 179 11.18 -3.28 19.87
CA TYR A 179 10.84 -3.13 21.29
C TYR A 179 11.81 -3.89 22.21
N SER A 180 12.12 -5.15 21.88
CA SER A 180 13.06 -5.98 22.65
C SER A 180 14.46 -5.40 22.66
N VAL A 181 14.91 -4.85 21.54
CA VAL A 181 16.21 -4.18 21.41
C VAL A 181 16.28 -2.93 22.31
N ILE A 182 15.23 -2.07 22.34
CA ILE A 182 15.17 -0.91 23.23
C ILE A 182 15.26 -1.36 24.69
N VAL A 183 14.45 -2.34 25.08
CA VAL A 183 14.40 -2.82 26.47
C VAL A 183 15.74 -3.41 26.89
N SER A 184 16.37 -4.25 26.05
CA SER A 184 17.67 -4.86 26.32
C SER A 184 18.79 -3.83 26.42
N SER A 185 18.80 -2.87 25.52
CA SER A 185 19.75 -1.77 25.51
C SER A 185 19.69 -0.94 26.77
N LEU A 186 18.51 -0.47 27.12
CA LEU A 186 18.34 0.33 28.33
C LEU A 186 18.71 -0.45 29.58
N ARG A 187 18.39 -1.75 29.62
CA ARG A 187 18.88 -2.62 30.72
C ARG A 187 20.39 -2.58 30.85
N THR A 188 21.11 -2.76 29.74
CA THR A 188 22.56 -2.73 29.73
C THR A 188 23.09 -1.37 30.15
N THR A 189 22.53 -0.29 29.62
CA THR A 189 22.91 1.09 29.98
C THR A 189 22.60 1.41 31.44
N ILE A 190 21.49 0.98 32.01
CA ILE A 190 21.16 1.16 33.43
C ILE A 190 22.14 0.39 34.31
N ASN A 191 22.44 -0.86 33.97
CA ASN A 191 23.36 -1.68 34.72
C ASN A 191 24.82 -1.12 34.71
N SER A 192 25.27 -0.61 33.55
CA SER A 192 26.60 0.00 33.45
C SER A 192 26.75 1.31 34.24
N ARG A 193 25.62 1.91 34.63
CA ARG A 193 25.55 3.18 35.38
C ARG A 193 24.92 3.03 36.76
N GLY A 194 24.87 1.81 37.27
CA GLY A 194 24.25 1.54 38.56
C GLY A 194 24.80 2.45 39.67
N THR A 195 26.13 2.63 39.76
CA THR A 195 26.76 3.51 40.74
C THR A 195 26.36 4.98 40.58
N GLU A 196 26.27 5.49 39.35
CA GLU A 196 25.83 6.88 39.11
C GLU A 196 24.37 7.08 39.55
N VAL A 197 23.50 6.10 39.26
CA VAL A 197 22.07 6.10 39.66
C VAL A 197 21.96 6.04 41.20
N GLU A 198 22.77 5.20 41.87
CA GLU A 198 22.79 5.07 43.30
C GLU A 198 23.20 6.37 43.99
N ILE A 199 24.29 7.00 43.53
CA ILE A 199 24.74 8.31 44.05
C ILE A 199 23.63 9.37 43.88
N MET A 200 23.01 9.45 42.71
CA MET A 200 21.90 10.39 42.47
C MET A 200 20.76 10.18 43.48
N LYS A 201 20.43 8.94 43.78
CA LYS A 201 19.39 8.59 44.76
C LYS A 201 19.82 8.96 46.19
N LEU A 202 21.06 8.69 46.58
CA LEU A 202 21.58 9.05 47.90
C LEU A 202 21.57 10.56 48.17
N VAL A 203 21.81 11.39 47.15
CA VAL A 203 21.68 12.86 47.24
C VAL A 203 20.26 13.39 47.09
N GLY A 204 19.24 12.51 47.05
CA GLY A 204 17.82 12.87 47.04
C GLY A 204 17.23 13.22 45.68
N ALA A 205 17.85 12.80 44.57
CA ALA A 205 17.27 13.01 43.24
C ALA A 205 15.92 12.29 43.08
N SER A 206 14.95 12.98 42.51
CA SER A 206 13.63 12.40 42.22
C SER A 206 13.72 11.30 41.15
N ASP A 207 12.79 10.33 41.21
CA ASP A 207 12.69 9.23 40.25
C ASP A 207 12.63 9.73 38.80
N THR A 208 11.88 10.80 38.56
CA THR A 208 11.72 11.42 37.25
C THR A 208 13.07 11.97 36.74
N TYR A 209 13.88 12.58 37.62
CA TYR A 209 15.19 13.10 37.26
C TYR A 209 16.12 11.98 36.85
N VAL A 210 16.13 10.88 37.60
CA VAL A 210 16.98 9.70 37.31
C VAL A 210 16.57 8.99 36.03
N LYS A 211 15.27 8.89 35.76
CA LYS A 211 14.69 8.18 34.59
C LYS A 211 14.76 8.99 33.29
N SER A 212 14.73 10.32 33.37
CA SER A 212 14.59 11.18 32.20
C SER A 212 15.68 11.02 31.14
N PRO A 213 17.01 10.89 31.45
CA PRO A 213 18.04 10.75 30.42
C PRO A 213 17.86 9.49 29.57
N PHE A 214 17.50 8.38 30.19
CA PHE A 214 17.28 7.10 29.50
C PHE A 214 16.05 7.13 28.62
N LEU A 215 14.97 7.78 29.08
CA LEU A 215 13.76 7.95 28.29
C LEU A 215 14.03 8.82 27.06
N TYR A 216 14.73 9.95 27.23
CA TYR A 216 15.11 10.82 26.10
C TYR A 216 16.03 10.11 25.10
N GLN A 217 16.97 9.26 25.57
CA GLN A 217 17.84 8.49 24.69
C GLN A 217 17.03 7.55 23.77
N GLY A 218 16.10 6.77 24.32
CA GLY A 218 15.29 5.84 23.55
C GLY A 218 14.36 6.56 22.57
N VAL A 219 13.70 7.65 22.99
CA VAL A 219 12.85 8.46 22.12
C VAL A 219 13.66 9.12 21.00
N PHE A 220 14.85 9.65 21.31
CA PHE A 220 15.70 10.29 20.31
C PHE A 220 16.17 9.32 19.22
N ILE A 221 16.66 8.14 19.59
CA ILE A 221 17.11 7.13 18.63
C ILE A 221 15.94 6.69 17.75
N SER A 222 14.78 6.43 18.33
CA SER A 222 13.58 6.03 17.57
C SER A 222 13.14 7.11 16.60
N LEU A 223 13.11 8.37 17.00
CA LEU A 223 12.73 9.49 16.15
C LEU A 223 13.72 9.70 14.99
N VAL A 224 15.03 9.63 15.26
CA VAL A 224 16.04 9.74 14.20
C VAL A 224 15.95 8.59 13.22
N SER A 225 15.68 7.37 13.70
CA SER A 225 15.47 6.19 12.86
C SER A 225 14.19 6.34 11.99
N ALA A 226 13.09 6.80 12.58
CA ALA A 226 11.86 7.06 11.85
C ALA A 226 12.03 8.20 10.82
N ALA A 227 12.77 9.26 11.16
CA ALA A 227 13.07 10.36 10.24
C ALA A 227 13.93 9.89 9.05
N SER A 228 14.94 9.03 9.27
CA SER A 228 15.73 8.47 8.18
C SER A 228 14.90 7.61 7.23
N ALA A 229 14.00 6.76 7.76
CA ALA A 229 13.06 5.99 6.97
C ALA A 229 12.09 6.90 6.19
N SER A 230 11.59 7.96 6.83
CA SER A 230 10.70 8.95 6.20
C SER A 230 11.35 9.66 5.01
N ILE A 231 12.65 9.97 5.08
CA ILE A 231 13.38 10.54 3.94
C ILE A 231 13.36 9.57 2.75
N VAL A 232 13.60 8.29 2.98
CA VAL A 232 13.59 7.28 1.91
C VAL A 232 12.18 7.17 1.29
N ILE A 233 11.14 7.09 2.11
CA ILE A 233 9.73 7.05 1.65
C ILE A 233 9.37 8.30 0.85
N MET A 234 9.80 9.47 1.30
CA MET A 234 9.54 10.72 0.58
C MET A 234 10.24 10.77 -0.79
N LEU A 235 11.47 10.25 -0.88
CA LEU A 235 12.18 10.12 -2.16
C LEU A 235 11.45 9.16 -3.12
N LEU A 236 10.91 8.04 -2.61
CA LEU A 236 10.10 7.13 -3.40
C LEU A 236 8.81 7.81 -3.89
N GLY A 237 8.11 8.56 -3.05
CA GLY A 237 6.90 9.30 -3.44
C GLY A 237 7.17 10.33 -4.55
N VAL A 238 8.30 11.06 -4.47
CA VAL A 238 8.71 11.99 -5.52
C VAL A 238 9.05 11.23 -6.81
N ALA A 239 9.72 10.08 -6.73
CA ALA A 239 10.03 9.25 -7.90
C ALA A 239 8.74 8.74 -8.57
N MET A 240 7.78 8.24 -7.79
CA MET A 240 6.47 7.76 -8.28
C MET A 240 5.68 8.89 -8.96
N SER A 241 5.69 10.09 -8.41
CA SER A 241 5.04 11.26 -9.01
C SER A 241 5.63 11.62 -10.37
N LYS A 242 6.96 11.50 -10.55
CA LYS A 242 7.63 11.80 -11.82
C LYS A 242 7.43 10.75 -12.91
N TRP A 243 7.26 9.50 -12.56
CA TRP A 243 7.11 8.41 -13.54
C TRP A 243 5.75 8.39 -14.24
N GLY A 244 4.81 9.24 -13.83
CA GLY A 244 3.51 9.38 -14.51
C GLY A 244 2.59 8.15 -14.45
N VAL A 245 3.04 7.07 -13.83
CA VAL A 245 2.29 5.79 -13.72
C VAL A 245 0.98 6.00 -12.97
N PHE A 246 0.92 7.00 -12.09
CA PHE A 246 -0.23 7.34 -11.27
C PHE A 246 -0.76 8.75 -11.56
N SER A 247 -0.94 9.08 -12.85
CA SER A 247 -1.44 10.40 -13.28
C SER A 247 -2.80 10.78 -12.67
N LYS A 248 -3.60 9.81 -12.27
CA LYS A 248 -4.89 10.00 -11.56
C LYS A 248 -4.74 10.02 -10.03
N GLY A 249 -3.52 9.89 -9.48
CA GLY A 249 -3.27 9.76 -8.05
C GLY A 249 -3.36 8.32 -7.53
N LEU A 250 -3.07 8.15 -6.24
CA LEU A 250 -3.13 6.88 -5.53
C LEU A 250 -4.52 6.67 -4.92
N SER A 251 -5.12 5.50 -5.13
CA SER A 251 -6.40 5.13 -4.51
C SER A 251 -6.16 4.51 -3.13
N LEU A 252 -6.85 5.03 -2.12
CA LEU A 252 -6.78 4.47 -0.76
C LEU A 252 -7.66 3.23 -0.55
N GLY A 253 -8.41 2.79 -1.57
CA GLY A 253 -9.21 1.57 -1.57
C GLY A 253 -10.39 1.53 -0.60
N PHE A 254 -10.24 2.03 0.62
CA PHE A 254 -11.29 2.10 1.64
C PHE A 254 -12.18 3.34 1.54
N ILE A 255 -11.83 4.32 0.69
CA ILE A 255 -12.66 5.49 0.37
C ILE A 255 -12.94 5.48 -1.13
N PRO A 256 -14.15 5.09 -1.57
CA PRO A 256 -14.48 5.03 -2.99
C PRO A 256 -14.35 6.41 -3.66
N GLY A 257 -13.63 6.46 -4.79
CA GLY A 257 -13.48 7.69 -5.58
C GLY A 257 -12.49 8.71 -5.01
N PHE A 258 -11.81 8.41 -3.90
CA PHE A 258 -10.79 9.29 -3.34
C PHE A 258 -9.39 8.92 -3.88
N PHE A 259 -8.78 9.90 -4.54
CA PHE A 259 -7.40 9.80 -5.02
C PHE A 259 -6.54 10.85 -4.35
N ILE A 260 -5.36 10.46 -3.91
CA ILE A 260 -4.40 11.33 -3.25
C ILE A 260 -3.13 11.46 -4.11
N ASP A 261 -2.57 12.66 -4.15
CA ASP A 261 -1.28 12.88 -4.79
C ASP A 261 -0.17 12.07 -4.09
N PRO A 262 0.74 11.41 -4.84
CA PRO A 262 1.81 10.59 -4.26
C PRO A 262 2.72 11.35 -3.28
N ILE A 263 2.98 12.63 -3.52
CA ILE A 263 3.81 13.45 -2.62
C ILE A 263 3.05 13.73 -1.33
N LEU A 264 1.77 14.11 -1.42
CA LEU A 264 0.93 14.35 -0.23
C LEU A 264 0.77 13.09 0.60
N PHE A 265 0.57 11.93 -0.06
CA PHE A 265 0.55 10.63 0.61
C PHE A 265 1.85 10.35 1.37
N SER A 266 3.01 10.57 0.74
CA SER A 266 4.33 10.36 1.36
C SER A 266 4.56 11.28 2.56
N ILE A 267 4.04 12.52 2.54
CA ILE A 267 4.09 13.43 3.68
C ILE A 267 3.25 12.88 4.84
N ILE A 268 2.03 12.44 4.58
CA ILE A 268 1.15 11.85 5.60
C ILE A 268 1.80 10.58 6.19
N LEU A 269 2.33 9.71 5.34
CA LEU A 269 3.01 8.50 5.77
C LEU A 269 4.24 8.81 6.63
N SER A 270 5.03 9.82 6.26
CA SER A 270 6.17 10.29 7.06
C SER A 270 5.74 10.77 8.45
N LEU A 271 4.63 11.47 8.57
CA LEU A 271 4.08 11.87 9.86
C LEU A 271 3.66 10.65 10.71
N ILE A 272 3.03 9.65 10.08
CA ILE A 272 2.66 8.40 10.75
C ILE A 272 3.92 7.66 11.26
N LEU A 273 4.99 7.61 10.45
CA LEU A 273 6.25 7.00 10.86
C LEU A 273 6.90 7.74 12.04
N LEU A 274 6.91 9.07 12.04
CA LEU A 274 7.43 9.87 13.15
C LEU A 274 6.63 9.67 14.44
N ILE A 275 5.29 9.65 14.35
CA ILE A 275 4.43 9.37 15.51
C ILE A 275 4.68 7.96 16.04
N SER A 276 4.76 6.95 15.16
CA SER A 276 5.04 5.56 15.57
C SER A 276 6.44 5.43 16.18
N GLY A 277 7.44 6.17 15.69
CA GLY A 277 8.78 6.26 16.25
C GLY A 277 8.77 6.85 17.65
N PHE A 278 8.06 7.94 17.85
CA PHE A 278 7.89 8.53 19.20
C PHE A 278 7.22 7.55 20.17
N LEU A 279 6.12 6.91 19.75
CA LEU A 279 5.38 5.96 20.58
C LEU A 279 6.25 4.74 20.95
N LEU A 280 6.92 4.14 19.97
CA LEU A 280 7.80 3.00 20.22
C LEU A 280 8.95 3.35 21.18
N GLY A 281 9.60 4.49 20.94
CA GLY A 281 10.67 4.98 21.82
C GLY A 281 10.20 5.27 23.23
N TYR A 282 9.05 5.93 23.39
CA TYR A 282 8.49 6.25 24.69
C TYR A 282 8.03 5.02 25.45
N PHE A 283 7.21 4.15 24.83
CA PHE A 283 6.69 2.95 25.50
C PHE A 283 7.79 1.92 25.77
N GLY A 284 8.71 1.71 24.84
CA GLY A 284 9.84 0.81 25.01
C GLY A 284 10.75 1.25 26.16
N SER A 285 11.13 2.53 26.19
CA SER A 285 11.96 3.07 27.25
C SER A 285 11.26 3.11 28.60
N SER A 286 9.98 3.51 28.63
CA SER A 286 9.19 3.55 29.86
C SER A 286 9.02 2.15 30.49
N SER A 287 8.79 1.13 29.65
CA SER A 287 8.67 -0.26 30.10
C SER A 287 10.00 -0.81 30.66
N ALA A 288 11.11 -0.51 29.99
CA ALA A 288 12.44 -0.87 30.49
C ALA A 288 12.74 -0.23 31.85
N LEU A 289 12.44 1.07 31.97
CA LEU A 289 12.68 1.81 33.22
C LEU A 289 11.82 1.32 34.39
N LYS A 290 10.55 0.98 34.15
CA LYS A 290 9.66 0.38 35.17
C LYS A 290 10.18 -0.99 35.64
N LYS A 291 10.81 -1.77 34.75
CA LYS A 291 11.26 -3.12 35.05
C LYS A 291 12.61 -3.14 35.78
N TYR A 292 13.52 -2.24 35.41
CA TYR A 292 14.94 -2.31 35.85
C TYR A 292 15.33 -1.19 36.83
N LEU A 293 14.56 -0.13 36.99
CA LEU A 293 14.75 0.90 38.03
C LEU A 293 13.67 0.77 39.12
N LYS A 294 13.54 -0.42 39.68
CA LYS A 294 12.75 -0.64 40.90
C LYS A 294 13.73 -0.49 42.08
N TYR A 295 13.66 0.61 42.78
CA TYR A 295 14.22 0.83 44.09
C TYR A 295 13.08 1.09 45.08
#